data_11acb7bf75247ee53695c3b6260aa233
#
_entry.id   11acb7bf75247ee53695c3b6260aa233
#
_cell.length_a   1.000
_cell.length_b   1.000
_cell.length_c   1.000
_cell.angle_alpha   90.00
_cell.angle_beta   90.00
_cell.angle_gamma   90.00
#
_symmetry.space_group_name_H-M   'P 1'
#
loop_
_entity.id
_entity.type
_entity.pdbx_description
1 polymer ?
#
loop_
_entity_poly.entity_id
_entity_poly.type
_entity_poly.pdbx_seq_one_letter_code
_entity_poly.pdbx_strand_id
1 'polypeptide(L)'
;MAVPTALTGNYTRIQTLTSYFQHCRRSKRWIHLKTVNWRSPFCQSLKRHVATVVSGTEVARQIHKEVQSDIAKLVAQGNRRPHLSVILVGDNHASHTYVRNKTRTASLLGMSSSTIFRPASVSQEEMLELIDKFNRDRGISGLLVQLPLPEKDVDGFHIVNIGKLCLDQRCMVPATAAAVWEIIRRTGIETVGKNVLVVGRSKNVGMPIAMLLHSDRNHERPGGDATVIMAHRCTPLPRLKELASLADIVIAAAGVPHLITADMVKEGAAVIDVGINRMQDPVTGKLRLVGDVDFEAVKVKAGFITPVPGGVGPMTIAMVMKNTVTAAKNAPTY
;
A
#
# COMPACT_ATOMS: atom_id res chain seq x y z
N MET A 1 -38.64 20.44 -47.43
CA MET A 1 -39.69 19.39 -47.34
C MET A 1 -39.18 18.30 -46.37
N ALA A 2 -40.00 17.98 -45.42
CA ALA A 2 -39.97 16.81 -44.55
C ALA A 2 -38.87 16.67 -43.46
N VAL A 3 -39.27 17.02 -42.26
CA VAL A 3 -38.80 16.45 -40.98
C VAL A 3 -39.46 15.09 -40.80
N PRO A 4 -38.83 14.12 -40.19
CA PRO A 4 -39.53 13.19 -39.31
C PRO A 4 -38.95 13.18 -37.91
N THR A 5 -39.78 13.56 -36.97
CA THR A 5 -40.37 12.77 -35.86
C THR A 5 -39.45 12.03 -34.91
N ALA A 6 -39.47 12.53 -33.71
CA ALA A 6 -39.41 11.94 -32.38
C ALA A 6 -39.15 10.42 -32.26
N LEU A 7 -38.16 10.09 -31.43
CA LEU A 7 -38.07 8.85 -30.69
C LEU A 7 -38.15 9.15 -29.19
N THR A 8 -39.35 8.92 -28.66
CA THR A 8 -39.64 8.73 -27.25
C THR A 8 -39.04 7.41 -26.81
N GLY A 9 -38.09 7.44 -25.90
CA GLY A 9 -37.40 6.27 -25.35
C GLY A 9 -37.17 6.43 -23.85
N ASN A 10 -38.16 6.05 -23.07
CA ASN A 10 -38.12 5.51 -21.71
C ASN A 10 -37.25 6.17 -20.65
N TYR A 11 -37.80 7.13 -19.97
CA TYR A 11 -37.56 7.47 -18.57
C TYR A 11 -38.07 6.31 -17.66
N THR A 12 -37.22 5.37 -17.33
CA THR A 12 -37.46 4.40 -16.27
C THR A 12 -36.16 3.89 -15.68
N ARG A 13 -35.44 4.77 -14.99
CA ARG A 13 -34.35 4.39 -14.08
C ARG A 13 -33.87 5.52 -13.16
N ILE A 14 -34.77 6.30 -12.59
CA ILE A 14 -34.45 7.31 -11.55
C ILE A 14 -35.26 7.04 -10.26
N GLN A 15 -35.75 5.84 -10.04
CA GLN A 15 -36.46 5.52 -8.78
C GLN A 15 -35.63 4.70 -7.77
N THR A 16 -34.41 4.33 -8.06
CA THR A 16 -33.55 3.54 -7.13
C THR A 16 -32.58 4.35 -6.30
N LEU A 17 -32.45 5.65 -6.54
CA LEU A 17 -31.56 6.52 -5.74
C LEU A 17 -32.26 7.24 -4.58
N THR A 18 -33.58 7.26 -4.53
CA THR A 18 -34.36 7.90 -3.45
C THR A 18 -34.54 7.02 -2.22
N SER A 19 -34.38 5.72 -2.32
CA SER A 19 -34.49 4.81 -1.16
C SER A 19 -33.24 4.80 -0.28
N TYR A 20 -32.08 5.16 -0.80
CA TYR A 20 -30.83 5.21 -0.03
C TYR A 20 -30.75 6.44 0.89
N PHE A 21 -31.42 7.53 0.54
CA PHE A 21 -31.47 8.75 1.37
C PHE A 21 -32.52 8.74 2.47
N GLN A 22 -33.46 7.80 2.47
CA GLN A 22 -34.48 7.73 3.51
C GLN A 22 -34.10 6.89 4.73
N HIS A 23 -33.06 6.06 4.66
CA HIS A 23 -32.58 5.26 5.81
C HIS A 23 -31.59 5.99 6.72
N CYS A 24 -31.07 7.13 6.30
CA CYS A 24 -30.12 7.93 7.10
C CYS A 24 -30.79 8.95 8.05
N ARG A 25 -32.14 8.96 8.16
CA ARG A 25 -32.89 9.93 8.99
C ARG A 25 -33.36 9.40 10.34
N ARG A 26 -32.88 8.24 10.82
CA ARG A 26 -33.33 7.70 12.12
C ARG A 26 -32.21 7.36 13.12
N SER A 27 -31.21 8.19 13.27
CA SER A 27 -30.45 8.21 14.53
C SER A 27 -30.06 9.64 14.91
N LYS A 28 -31.04 10.38 15.44
CA LYS A 28 -30.76 11.57 16.23
C LYS A 28 -30.17 11.15 17.58
N ARG A 29 -28.87 10.95 17.63
CA ARG A 29 -28.08 11.04 18.87
C ARG A 29 -26.97 12.04 18.65
N TRP A 30 -27.30 13.30 18.81
CA TRP A 30 -26.33 14.33 19.07
C TRP A 30 -25.73 14.06 20.45
N ILE A 31 -24.48 13.66 20.49
CA ILE A 31 -23.74 13.50 21.73
C ILE A 31 -23.51 14.91 22.28
N HIS A 32 -24.06 15.17 23.46
CA HIS A 32 -23.74 16.34 24.26
C HIS A 32 -22.25 16.29 24.58
N LEU A 33 -21.46 17.16 23.95
CA LEU A 33 -20.10 17.47 24.37
C LEU A 33 -20.15 18.13 25.74
N LYS A 34 -19.90 17.34 26.77
CA LYS A 34 -19.54 17.91 28.09
C LYS A 34 -18.18 18.58 27.91
N THR A 35 -18.15 19.88 28.10
CA THR A 35 -16.92 20.66 28.23
C THR A 35 -16.12 20.12 29.40
N VAL A 36 -15.09 19.34 29.12
CA VAL A 36 -14.10 18.91 30.10
C VAL A 36 -13.03 20.01 30.19
N ASN A 37 -12.99 20.67 31.34
CA ASN A 37 -12.03 21.70 31.67
C ASN A 37 -10.64 21.03 31.85
N TRP A 38 -9.79 21.04 30.81
CA TRP A 38 -8.41 20.59 30.91
C TRP A 38 -7.51 21.69 31.50
N ARG A 39 -7.46 21.77 32.81
CA ARG A 39 -6.30 22.35 33.50
C ARG A 39 -5.44 21.17 33.94
N SER A 40 -4.42 20.85 33.19
CA SER A 40 -3.37 19.94 33.61
C SER A 40 -2.10 20.73 33.95
N PRO A 41 -1.60 20.64 35.19
CA PRO A 41 -0.30 21.17 35.53
C PRO A 41 0.74 20.07 35.29
N PHE A 42 1.34 20.04 34.08
CA PHE A 42 2.52 19.21 33.85
C PHE A 42 3.57 20.00 33.09
N CYS A 43 4.35 20.77 33.87
CA CYS A 43 5.73 21.04 33.52
C CYS A 43 6.50 19.75 33.78
N GLN A 44 6.54 18.83 32.80
CA GLN A 44 7.43 17.68 32.82
C GLN A 44 8.61 17.94 31.90
N SER A 45 9.79 17.81 32.46
CA SER A 45 11.10 17.86 31.86
C SER A 45 11.12 17.46 30.37
N LEU A 46 11.68 18.31 29.53
CA LEU A 46 12.05 18.05 28.13
C LEU A 46 13.01 16.83 28.04
N LYS A 47 12.46 15.63 28.18
CA LYS A 47 13.12 14.46 27.62
C LYS A 47 12.94 14.61 26.11
N ARG A 48 14.05 14.84 25.39
CA ARG A 48 14.07 14.75 23.93
C ARG A 48 13.54 13.38 23.55
N HIS A 49 12.29 13.32 23.11
CA HIS A 49 11.72 12.10 22.56
C HIS A 49 12.38 11.89 21.19
N VAL A 50 13.27 10.92 21.12
CA VAL A 50 13.75 10.41 19.83
C VAL A 50 12.67 9.46 19.31
N ALA A 51 12.31 9.58 18.03
CA ALA A 51 11.29 8.76 17.41
C ALA A 51 11.55 7.26 17.60
N THR A 52 10.52 6.48 17.75
CA THR A 52 10.58 5.02 17.62
C THR A 52 10.88 4.69 16.16
N VAL A 53 12.08 4.17 15.89
CA VAL A 53 12.48 3.73 14.55
C VAL A 53 11.82 2.40 14.26
N VAL A 54 10.88 2.38 13.32
CA VAL A 54 10.14 1.18 12.93
C VAL A 54 10.92 0.40 11.89
N SER A 55 11.58 -0.68 12.33
CA SER A 55 12.30 -1.58 11.43
C SER A 55 11.33 -2.45 10.62
N GLY A 56 11.10 -2.11 9.36
CA GLY A 56 10.31 -2.92 8.42
C GLY A 56 10.94 -4.29 8.17
N THR A 57 12.27 -4.41 8.29
CA THR A 57 12.98 -5.70 8.20
C THR A 57 12.55 -6.63 9.33
N GLU A 58 12.41 -6.12 10.56
CA GLU A 58 11.96 -6.95 11.69
C GLU A 58 10.50 -7.37 11.55
N VAL A 59 9.63 -6.44 11.17
CA VAL A 59 8.20 -6.73 10.92
C VAL A 59 8.06 -7.71 9.76
N ALA A 60 8.83 -7.56 8.68
CA ALA A 60 8.86 -8.51 7.56
C ALA A 60 9.27 -9.92 8.02
N ARG A 61 10.25 -10.05 8.93
CA ARG A 61 10.65 -11.34 9.49
C ARG A 61 9.52 -12.05 10.23
N GLN A 62 8.68 -11.30 10.95
CA GLN A 62 7.48 -11.87 11.60
C GLN A 62 6.49 -12.40 10.55
N ILE A 63 6.20 -11.62 9.51
CA ILE A 63 5.32 -12.03 8.41
C ILE A 63 5.90 -13.26 7.69
N HIS A 64 7.21 -13.32 7.48
CA HIS A 64 7.87 -14.50 6.88
C HIS A 64 7.61 -15.76 7.68
N LYS A 65 7.67 -15.72 9.01
CA LYS A 65 7.33 -16.87 9.87
C LYS A 65 5.86 -17.29 9.73
N GLU A 66 4.96 -16.32 9.68
CA GLU A 66 3.52 -16.57 9.44
C GLU A 66 3.31 -17.26 8.08
N VAL A 67 3.93 -16.73 7.03
CA VAL A 67 3.87 -17.29 5.66
C VAL A 67 4.43 -18.72 5.63
N GLN A 68 5.58 -18.99 6.27
CA GLN A 68 6.14 -20.35 6.37
C GLN A 68 5.18 -21.32 7.06
N SER A 69 4.58 -20.90 8.18
CA SER A 69 3.58 -21.69 8.90
C SER A 69 2.35 -21.98 8.01
N ASP A 70 1.88 -20.98 7.27
CA ASP A 70 0.75 -21.12 6.36
C ASP A 70 1.04 -22.08 5.21
N ILE A 71 2.25 -22.02 4.63
CA ILE A 71 2.69 -22.97 3.59
C ILE A 71 2.74 -24.40 4.16
N ALA A 72 3.32 -24.57 5.34
CA ALA A 72 3.39 -25.88 5.97
C ALA A 72 2.01 -26.49 6.21
N LYS A 73 1.05 -25.70 6.71
CA LYS A 73 -0.35 -26.14 6.89
C LYS A 73 -1.00 -26.51 5.55
N LEU A 74 -0.79 -25.71 4.52
CA LEU A 74 -1.36 -25.91 3.19
C LEU A 74 -0.86 -27.23 2.58
N VAL A 75 0.45 -27.51 2.69
CA VAL A 75 1.06 -28.74 2.22
C VAL A 75 0.60 -29.95 3.06
N ALA A 76 0.50 -29.81 4.38
CA ALA A 76 -0.01 -30.88 5.25
C ALA A 76 -1.46 -31.27 4.96
N GLN A 77 -2.26 -30.35 4.41
CA GLN A 77 -3.62 -30.61 3.94
C GLN A 77 -3.68 -31.28 2.56
N GLY A 78 -2.55 -31.69 1.97
CA GLY A 78 -2.48 -32.31 0.66
C GLY A 78 -2.48 -31.33 -0.52
N ASN A 79 -2.45 -30.01 -0.25
CA ASN A 79 -2.39 -29.01 -1.30
C ASN A 79 -0.98 -28.90 -1.89
N ARG A 80 -0.90 -28.42 -3.14
CA ARG A 80 0.38 -28.14 -3.77
C ARG A 80 1.10 -26.99 -3.08
N ARG A 81 2.43 -27.03 -3.09
CA ARG A 81 3.29 -25.94 -2.65
C ARG A 81 3.04 -24.70 -3.50
N PRO A 82 2.86 -23.50 -2.92
CA PRO A 82 2.66 -22.28 -3.68
C PRO A 82 3.80 -22.03 -4.67
N HIS A 83 3.47 -21.61 -5.89
CA HIS A 83 4.42 -21.26 -6.95
C HIS A 83 4.23 -19.81 -7.39
N LEU A 84 5.31 -19.03 -7.36
CA LEU A 84 5.38 -17.66 -7.81
C LEU A 84 6.08 -17.60 -9.18
N SER A 85 5.36 -17.26 -10.24
CA SER A 85 5.96 -16.94 -11.53
C SER A 85 6.15 -15.44 -11.68
N VAL A 86 7.32 -15.04 -12.20
CA VAL A 86 7.67 -13.63 -12.42
C VAL A 86 8.00 -13.45 -13.91
N ILE A 87 7.33 -12.54 -14.59
CA ILE A 87 7.67 -12.11 -15.93
C ILE A 87 8.45 -10.81 -15.84
N LEU A 88 9.64 -10.77 -16.38
CA LEU A 88 10.52 -9.62 -16.44
C LEU A 88 10.74 -9.21 -17.89
N VAL A 89 10.39 -7.97 -18.23
CA VAL A 89 10.51 -7.41 -19.58
C VAL A 89 11.65 -6.40 -19.61
N GLY A 90 12.52 -6.55 -20.59
CA GLY A 90 13.68 -5.66 -20.79
C GLY A 90 14.80 -5.91 -19.77
N ASP A 91 15.79 -5.02 -19.79
CA ASP A 91 17.07 -5.23 -19.11
C ASP A 91 17.37 -4.17 -18.03
N ASN A 92 16.33 -3.70 -17.35
CA ASN A 92 16.50 -2.71 -16.29
C ASN A 92 17.12 -3.34 -15.03
N HIS A 93 18.33 -2.94 -14.70
CA HIS A 93 19.09 -3.47 -13.57
C HIS A 93 18.39 -3.36 -12.19
N ALA A 94 17.59 -2.31 -11.99
CA ALA A 94 16.80 -2.19 -10.75
C ALA A 94 15.72 -3.26 -10.69
N SER A 95 15.03 -3.53 -11.80
CA SER A 95 14.01 -4.56 -11.94
C SER A 95 14.58 -5.96 -11.69
N HIS A 96 15.77 -6.26 -12.23
CA HIS A 96 16.48 -7.52 -11.96
C HIS A 96 16.78 -7.71 -10.48
N THR A 97 17.22 -6.65 -9.78
CA THR A 97 17.51 -6.72 -8.34
C THR A 97 16.22 -6.99 -7.54
N TYR A 98 15.11 -6.34 -7.88
CA TYR A 98 13.82 -6.58 -7.23
C TYR A 98 13.30 -8.00 -7.45
N VAL A 99 13.35 -8.49 -8.68
CA VAL A 99 12.94 -9.87 -9.01
C VAL A 99 13.80 -10.88 -8.25
N ARG A 100 15.13 -10.71 -8.25
CA ARG A 100 16.05 -11.58 -7.50
C ARG A 100 15.71 -11.62 -6.01
N ASN A 101 15.41 -10.49 -5.39
CA ASN A 101 15.04 -10.44 -3.98
C ASN A 101 13.71 -11.16 -3.73
N LYS A 102 12.71 -10.97 -4.60
CA LYS A 102 11.40 -11.64 -4.50
C LYS A 102 11.54 -13.17 -4.63
N THR A 103 12.25 -13.65 -5.65
CA THR A 103 12.43 -15.11 -5.88
C THR A 103 13.28 -15.76 -4.79
N ARG A 104 14.36 -15.08 -4.33
CA ARG A 104 15.15 -15.54 -3.19
C ARG A 104 14.29 -15.67 -1.92
N THR A 105 13.47 -14.67 -1.63
CA THR A 105 12.59 -14.70 -0.48
C THR A 105 11.55 -15.82 -0.61
N ALA A 106 10.95 -16.00 -1.79
CA ALA A 106 10.02 -17.11 -2.06
C ALA A 106 10.68 -18.47 -1.73
N SER A 107 11.89 -18.71 -2.22
CA SER A 107 12.64 -19.96 -1.94
C SER A 107 12.92 -20.15 -0.44
N LEU A 108 13.34 -19.08 0.27
CA LEU A 108 13.58 -19.14 1.73
C LEU A 108 12.31 -19.46 2.53
N LEU A 109 11.15 -19.07 2.03
CA LEU A 109 9.85 -19.33 2.66
C LEU A 109 9.27 -20.71 2.29
N GLY A 110 9.93 -21.45 1.41
CA GLY A 110 9.47 -22.77 0.98
C GLY A 110 8.48 -22.71 -0.18
N MET A 111 8.38 -21.62 -0.91
CA MET A 111 7.67 -21.55 -2.20
C MET A 111 8.59 -21.99 -3.33
N SER A 112 8.01 -22.52 -4.41
CA SER A 112 8.71 -22.61 -5.68
C SER A 112 8.56 -21.29 -6.46
N SER A 113 9.52 -20.96 -7.30
CA SER A 113 9.44 -19.76 -8.14
C SER A 113 10.13 -19.96 -9.49
N SER A 114 9.61 -19.27 -10.50
CA SER A 114 10.19 -19.22 -11.85
C SER A 114 10.26 -17.77 -12.32
N THR A 115 11.30 -17.45 -13.09
CA THR A 115 11.43 -16.12 -13.73
C THR A 115 11.51 -16.32 -15.24
N ILE A 116 10.64 -15.63 -15.95
CA ILE A 116 10.55 -15.64 -17.41
C ILE A 116 11.00 -14.29 -17.93
N PHE A 117 12.05 -14.29 -18.73
CA PHE A 117 12.56 -13.08 -19.37
C PHE A 117 11.93 -12.88 -20.73
N ARG A 118 11.60 -11.64 -21.04
CA ARG A 118 11.16 -11.19 -22.36
C ARG A 118 11.93 -9.94 -22.77
N PRO A 119 12.32 -9.80 -24.04
CA PRO A 119 13.00 -8.61 -24.53
C PRO A 119 12.05 -7.40 -24.45
N ALA A 120 12.61 -6.18 -24.42
CA ALA A 120 11.81 -4.96 -24.44
C ALA A 120 10.99 -4.79 -25.72
N SER A 121 11.34 -5.54 -26.80
CA SER A 121 10.63 -5.57 -28.07
C SER A 121 9.45 -6.55 -28.11
N VAL A 122 9.15 -7.26 -27.01
CA VAL A 122 8.00 -8.17 -26.95
C VAL A 122 6.71 -7.41 -27.24
N SER A 123 5.86 -7.97 -28.10
CA SER A 123 4.59 -7.34 -28.43
C SER A 123 3.59 -7.44 -27.27
N GLN A 124 2.57 -6.58 -27.29
CA GLN A 124 1.50 -6.64 -26.30
C GLN A 124 0.71 -7.95 -26.43
N GLU A 125 0.49 -8.40 -27.64
CA GLU A 125 -0.22 -9.64 -27.95
C GLU A 125 0.50 -10.86 -27.39
N GLU A 126 1.81 -10.98 -27.62
CA GLU A 126 2.64 -12.07 -27.05
C GLU A 126 2.65 -12.06 -25.53
N MET A 127 2.64 -10.86 -24.92
CA MET A 127 2.56 -10.73 -23.47
C MET A 127 1.21 -11.17 -22.93
N LEU A 128 0.11 -10.79 -23.59
CA LEU A 128 -1.24 -11.20 -23.21
C LEU A 128 -1.44 -12.71 -23.33
N GLU A 129 -0.94 -13.31 -24.39
CA GLU A 129 -0.97 -14.78 -24.58
C GLU A 129 -0.18 -15.52 -23.49
N LEU A 130 1.00 -15.01 -23.15
CA LEU A 130 1.83 -15.58 -22.08
C LEU A 130 1.14 -15.48 -20.72
N ILE A 131 0.54 -14.34 -20.43
CA ILE A 131 -0.22 -14.08 -19.21
C ILE A 131 -1.43 -15.03 -19.14
N ASP A 132 -2.20 -15.16 -20.23
CA ASP A 132 -3.36 -16.04 -20.31
C ASP A 132 -2.96 -17.52 -20.11
N LYS A 133 -1.85 -17.96 -20.73
CA LYS A 133 -1.27 -19.28 -20.50
C LYS A 133 -0.98 -19.53 -19.01
N PHE A 134 -0.37 -18.56 -18.32
CA PHE A 134 -0.04 -18.72 -16.90
C PHE A 134 -1.26 -18.62 -16.00
N ASN A 135 -2.27 -17.86 -16.38
CA ASN A 135 -3.54 -17.82 -15.65
C ASN A 135 -4.28 -19.16 -15.69
N ARG A 136 -4.17 -19.90 -16.80
CA ARG A 136 -4.76 -21.24 -16.94
C ARG A 136 -3.93 -22.33 -16.28
N ASP A 137 -2.65 -22.09 -16.04
CA ASP A 137 -1.78 -23.06 -15.38
C ASP A 137 -2.11 -23.20 -13.91
N ARG A 138 -2.66 -24.35 -13.53
CA ARG A 138 -3.00 -24.70 -12.14
C ARG A 138 -1.77 -24.86 -11.24
N GLY A 139 -0.58 -25.04 -11.81
CA GLY A 139 0.68 -25.10 -11.07
C GLY A 139 1.14 -23.75 -10.55
N ILE A 140 0.62 -22.64 -11.10
CA ILE A 140 1.01 -21.27 -10.74
C ILE A 140 -0.01 -20.69 -9.77
N SER A 141 0.43 -20.36 -8.57
CA SER A 141 -0.41 -19.75 -7.53
C SER A 141 -0.42 -18.22 -7.61
N GLY A 142 0.70 -17.63 -8.00
CA GLY A 142 0.84 -16.19 -8.15
C GLY A 142 1.64 -15.83 -9.38
N LEU A 143 1.19 -14.81 -10.11
CA LEU A 143 1.88 -14.25 -11.25
C LEU A 143 2.20 -12.78 -10.97
N LEU A 144 3.46 -12.42 -11.19
CA LEU A 144 3.95 -11.07 -11.09
C LEU A 144 4.51 -10.66 -12.44
N VAL A 145 3.93 -9.64 -13.04
CA VAL A 145 4.42 -9.05 -14.28
C VAL A 145 4.96 -7.67 -13.94
N GLN A 146 6.18 -7.40 -14.35
CA GLN A 146 6.70 -6.03 -14.26
C GLN A 146 6.12 -5.19 -15.40
N LEU A 147 4.82 -4.85 -15.26
CA LEU A 147 3.87 -4.12 -16.13
C LEU A 147 3.09 -4.99 -17.14
N PRO A 148 1.82 -4.66 -17.47
CA PRO A 148 0.55 -4.75 -16.71
C PRO A 148 -0.15 -6.13 -16.89
N LEU A 149 -1.13 -6.49 -16.34
CA LEU A 149 -1.64 -7.28 -15.21
C LEU A 149 -2.74 -8.33 -15.49
N PRO A 150 -2.63 -9.57 -14.98
CA PRO A 150 -3.66 -10.62 -15.08
C PRO A 150 -4.41 -10.93 -13.75
N GLU A 151 -5.40 -11.84 -13.81
CA GLU A 151 -6.29 -12.23 -12.71
C GLU A 151 -5.59 -12.79 -11.46
N LYS A 152 -4.40 -13.41 -11.60
CA LYS A 152 -3.58 -13.92 -10.49
C LYS A 152 -2.58 -12.89 -9.96
N ASP A 153 -2.91 -11.62 -10.07
CA ASP A 153 -2.11 -10.47 -9.68
C ASP A 153 -1.83 -10.43 -8.16
N VAL A 154 -0.64 -10.83 -7.76
CA VAL A 154 -0.22 -10.81 -6.36
C VAL A 154 0.41 -9.48 -5.92
N ASP A 155 0.72 -8.59 -6.86
CA ASP A 155 1.06 -7.20 -6.56
C ASP A 155 -0.20 -6.35 -6.27
N GLY A 156 -1.41 -6.79 -6.65
CA GLY A 156 -2.69 -6.18 -6.33
C GLY A 156 -3.08 -5.00 -7.22
N PHE A 157 -2.50 -4.87 -8.42
CA PHE A 157 -2.72 -3.73 -9.31
C PHE A 157 -3.80 -3.93 -10.37
N HIS A 158 -4.34 -5.14 -10.49
CA HIS A 158 -5.40 -5.42 -11.44
C HIS A 158 -6.64 -4.56 -11.15
N ILE A 159 -7.32 -4.11 -12.19
CA ILE A 159 -8.47 -3.20 -12.09
C ILE A 159 -9.56 -3.75 -11.16
N VAL A 160 -9.77 -5.07 -11.15
CA VAL A 160 -10.74 -5.73 -10.27
C VAL A 160 -10.30 -5.60 -8.80
N ASN A 161 -9.01 -5.79 -8.49
CA ASN A 161 -8.48 -5.62 -7.15
C ASN A 161 -8.59 -4.17 -6.68
N ILE A 162 -8.24 -3.21 -7.55
CA ILE A 162 -8.37 -1.78 -7.24
C ILE A 162 -9.84 -1.36 -7.08
N GLY A 163 -10.75 -1.88 -7.93
CA GLY A 163 -12.18 -1.63 -7.79
C GLY A 163 -12.74 -2.17 -6.47
N LYS A 164 -12.40 -3.41 -6.11
CA LYS A 164 -12.79 -4.01 -4.83
C LYS A 164 -12.17 -3.27 -3.63
N LEU A 165 -10.92 -2.80 -3.76
CA LEU A 165 -10.27 -1.99 -2.74
C LEU A 165 -11.05 -0.70 -2.47
N CYS A 166 -11.50 -0.03 -3.54
CA CYS A 166 -12.30 1.19 -3.46
C CYS A 166 -13.68 0.98 -2.82
N LEU A 167 -14.24 -0.24 -2.95
CA LEU A 167 -15.54 -0.64 -2.41
C LEU A 167 -15.43 -1.37 -1.06
N ASP A 168 -14.29 -1.33 -0.41
CA ASP A 168 -13.99 -1.99 0.86
C ASP A 168 -14.27 -3.51 0.90
N GLN A 169 -14.23 -4.15 -0.28
CA GLN A 169 -14.40 -5.58 -0.45
C GLN A 169 -13.06 -6.32 -0.30
N ARG A 170 -13.14 -7.63 -0.01
CA ARG A 170 -11.95 -8.51 0.02
C ARG A 170 -11.30 -8.58 -1.35
N CYS A 171 -10.01 -8.26 -1.41
CA CYS A 171 -9.21 -8.25 -2.63
C CYS A 171 -7.73 -8.50 -2.32
N MET A 172 -6.93 -8.72 -3.35
CA MET A 172 -5.47 -8.58 -3.24
C MET A 172 -5.14 -7.10 -3.13
N VAL A 173 -4.75 -6.68 -1.94
CA VAL A 173 -4.34 -5.29 -1.71
C VAL A 173 -2.97 -5.06 -2.32
N PRO A 174 -2.73 -3.92 -3.01
CA PRO A 174 -1.40 -3.57 -3.51
C PRO A 174 -0.32 -3.74 -2.46
N ALA A 175 0.73 -4.51 -2.79
CA ALA A 175 1.69 -5.00 -1.81
C ALA A 175 2.36 -3.89 -0.99
N THR A 176 2.69 -2.75 -1.61
CA THR A 176 3.27 -1.59 -0.91
C THR A 176 2.26 -0.93 0.02
N ALA A 177 1.00 -0.82 -0.39
CA ALA A 177 -0.07 -0.27 0.46
C ALA A 177 -0.35 -1.19 1.65
N ALA A 178 -0.41 -2.50 1.41
CA ALA A 178 -0.52 -3.51 2.46
C ALA A 178 0.67 -3.46 3.43
N ALA A 179 1.89 -3.20 2.93
CA ALA A 179 3.09 -3.04 3.75
C ALA A 179 2.98 -1.85 4.72
N VAL A 180 2.55 -0.69 4.22
CA VAL A 180 2.30 0.51 5.05
C VAL A 180 1.23 0.22 6.09
N TRP A 181 0.12 -0.41 5.69
CA TRP A 181 -0.97 -0.78 6.59
C TRP A 181 -0.52 -1.74 7.70
N GLU A 182 0.27 -2.78 7.37
CA GLU A 182 0.80 -3.72 8.37
C GLU A 182 1.83 -3.06 9.31
N ILE A 183 2.62 -2.10 8.84
CA ILE A 183 3.48 -1.30 9.71
C ILE A 183 2.62 -0.54 10.72
N ILE A 184 1.62 0.21 10.28
CA ILE A 184 0.72 0.98 11.15
C ILE A 184 0.06 0.09 12.20
N ARG A 185 -0.53 -1.04 11.76
CA ARG A 185 -1.21 -1.96 12.66
C ARG A 185 -0.30 -2.61 13.69
N ARG A 186 0.88 -3.08 13.27
CA ARG A 186 1.80 -3.84 14.15
C ARG A 186 2.57 -2.94 15.11
N THR A 187 2.75 -1.67 14.77
CA THR A 187 3.38 -0.69 15.66
C THR A 187 2.40 0.03 16.57
N GLY A 188 1.10 -0.24 16.43
CA GLY A 188 0.07 0.37 17.27
C GLY A 188 -0.16 1.86 16.98
N ILE A 189 0.21 2.32 15.77
CA ILE A 189 -0.08 3.69 15.34
C ILE A 189 -1.60 3.82 15.16
N GLU A 190 -2.22 4.69 15.97
CA GLU A 190 -3.65 4.92 15.92
C GLU A 190 -4.03 5.74 14.69
N THR A 191 -5.08 5.29 13.98
CA THR A 191 -5.56 5.94 12.74
C THR A 191 -6.94 6.57 12.88
N VAL A 192 -7.77 6.07 13.81
CA VAL A 192 -9.16 6.52 13.98
C VAL A 192 -9.22 8.00 14.32
N GLY A 193 -9.91 8.77 13.50
CA GLY A 193 -10.08 10.21 13.69
C GLY A 193 -8.80 11.02 13.53
N LYS A 194 -7.70 10.41 13.05
CA LYS A 194 -6.42 11.10 12.82
C LYS A 194 -6.37 11.75 11.44
N ASN A 195 -5.62 12.83 11.33
CA ASN A 195 -5.30 13.45 10.05
C ASN A 195 -4.10 12.75 9.44
N VAL A 196 -4.27 12.19 8.25
CA VAL A 196 -3.21 11.52 7.48
C VAL A 196 -2.92 12.32 6.24
N LEU A 197 -1.65 12.66 6.03
CA LEU A 197 -1.16 13.24 4.79
C LEU A 197 -0.44 12.17 3.96
N VAL A 198 -0.95 11.88 2.76
CA VAL A 198 -0.28 11.06 1.77
C VAL A 198 0.37 11.96 0.72
N VAL A 199 1.70 11.97 0.68
CA VAL A 199 2.48 12.76 -0.27
C VAL A 199 2.88 11.89 -1.45
N GLY A 200 2.10 11.97 -2.52
CA GLY A 200 2.19 11.15 -3.71
C GLY A 200 0.83 10.56 -4.10
N ARG A 201 0.52 10.55 -5.40
CA ARG A 201 -0.76 10.06 -5.94
C ARG A 201 -0.62 8.96 -6.98
N SER A 202 0.47 8.20 -6.90
CA SER A 202 0.66 7.02 -7.76
C SER A 202 -0.53 6.07 -7.61
N LYS A 203 -1.03 5.54 -8.73
CA LYS A 203 -2.14 4.57 -8.73
C LYS A 203 -1.76 3.26 -8.05
N ASN A 204 -0.48 2.96 -8.02
CA ASN A 204 0.07 1.72 -7.46
C ASN A 204 0.51 1.86 -5.99
N VAL A 205 0.68 3.09 -5.48
CA VAL A 205 1.22 3.34 -4.13
C VAL A 205 0.35 4.32 -3.35
N GLY A 206 0.42 5.62 -3.64
CA GLY A 206 -0.22 6.65 -2.82
C GLY A 206 -1.75 6.53 -2.79
N MET A 207 -2.38 6.27 -3.94
CA MET A 207 -3.84 6.10 -4.01
C MET A 207 -4.33 4.89 -3.21
N PRO A 208 -3.78 3.67 -3.36
CA PRO A 208 -4.19 2.53 -2.53
C PRO A 208 -3.95 2.72 -1.03
N ILE A 209 -2.86 3.40 -0.65
CA ILE A 209 -2.61 3.74 0.75
C ILE A 209 -3.70 4.67 1.29
N ALA A 210 -4.05 5.71 0.52
CA ALA A 210 -5.10 6.65 0.91
C ALA A 210 -6.45 5.95 1.06
N MET A 211 -6.81 5.04 0.15
CA MET A 211 -8.03 4.23 0.23
C MET A 211 -8.06 3.40 1.51
N LEU A 212 -6.97 2.68 1.84
CA LEU A 212 -6.90 1.87 3.06
C LEU A 212 -7.09 2.69 4.33
N LEU A 213 -6.46 3.86 4.40
CA LEU A 213 -6.50 4.69 5.60
C LEU A 213 -7.82 5.45 5.77
N HIS A 214 -8.48 5.77 4.64
CA HIS A 214 -9.77 6.46 4.63
C HIS A 214 -10.94 5.50 4.88
N SER A 215 -10.83 4.24 4.46
CA SER A 215 -11.90 3.25 4.53
C SER A 215 -12.42 3.03 5.94
N ASP A 216 -13.71 2.71 6.03
CA ASP A 216 -14.40 2.36 7.27
C ASP A 216 -13.86 1.02 7.83
N ARG A 217 -13.80 0.95 9.14
CA ARG A 217 -13.35 -0.22 9.91
C ARG A 217 -14.37 -1.36 9.92
N ASN A 218 -15.65 -1.08 9.67
CA ASN A 218 -16.76 -2.03 9.82
C ASN A 218 -17.19 -2.71 8.51
N HIS A 219 -16.29 -2.78 7.52
CA HIS A 219 -16.52 -3.47 6.26
C HIS A 219 -15.79 -4.81 6.17
N GLU A 220 -16.03 -5.59 5.08
CA GLU A 220 -15.35 -6.86 4.81
C GLU A 220 -13.82 -6.76 4.90
N ARG A 221 -13.29 -5.62 4.49
CA ARG A 221 -11.89 -5.23 4.62
C ARG A 221 -11.80 -4.01 5.54
N PRO A 222 -11.44 -4.20 6.81
CA PRO A 222 -11.33 -3.11 7.76
C PRO A 222 -10.33 -2.04 7.32
N GLY A 223 -10.74 -0.78 7.39
CA GLY A 223 -9.95 0.39 7.08
C GLY A 223 -9.42 1.13 8.30
N GLY A 224 -8.89 2.34 8.07
CA GLY A 224 -8.23 3.15 9.08
C GLY A 224 -9.12 4.17 9.79
N ASP A 225 -10.32 4.46 9.28
CA ASP A 225 -11.20 5.54 9.77
C ASP A 225 -10.49 6.89 9.94
N ALA A 226 -9.53 7.18 9.07
CA ALA A 226 -8.75 8.41 9.13
C ALA A 226 -9.29 9.49 8.18
N THR A 227 -9.05 10.75 8.49
CA THR A 227 -9.19 11.85 7.54
C THR A 227 -7.94 11.91 6.68
N VAL A 228 -8.06 11.60 5.38
CA VAL A 228 -6.91 11.51 4.48
C VAL A 228 -6.84 12.71 3.54
N ILE A 229 -5.69 13.36 3.53
CA ILE A 229 -5.35 14.45 2.61
C ILE A 229 -4.28 13.93 1.65
N MET A 230 -4.43 14.21 0.35
CA MET A 230 -3.45 13.84 -0.65
C MET A 230 -2.75 15.07 -1.22
N ALA A 231 -1.41 15.10 -1.14
CA ALA A 231 -0.56 16.06 -1.81
C ALA A 231 0.20 15.41 -2.96
N HIS A 232 0.63 16.19 -3.94
CA HIS A 232 1.33 15.69 -5.13
C HIS A 232 2.21 16.78 -5.77
N ARG A 233 2.90 16.45 -6.85
CA ARG A 233 3.86 17.35 -7.56
C ARG A 233 3.32 18.75 -7.93
N CYS A 234 2.00 18.91 -8.00
CA CYS A 234 1.38 20.20 -8.27
C CYS A 234 0.94 20.94 -6.98
N THR A 235 1.14 20.36 -5.80
CA THR A 235 0.88 21.02 -4.52
C THR A 235 2.04 21.97 -4.21
N PRO A 236 1.81 23.27 -4.08
CA PRO A 236 2.86 24.23 -3.77
C PRO A 236 3.55 23.87 -2.43
N LEU A 237 4.88 24.05 -2.36
CA LEU A 237 5.66 23.69 -1.18
C LEU A 237 5.17 24.37 0.12
N PRO A 238 4.79 25.65 0.15
CA PRO A 238 4.20 26.26 1.35
C PRO A 238 2.92 25.56 1.80
N ARG A 239 2.07 25.14 0.86
CA ARG A 239 0.83 24.40 1.15
C ARG A 239 1.13 22.99 1.64
N LEU A 240 2.13 22.31 1.06
CA LEU A 240 2.59 21.01 1.55
C LEU A 240 3.04 21.09 3.00
N LYS A 241 3.83 22.13 3.36
CA LYS A 241 4.29 22.37 4.72
C LYS A 241 3.13 22.60 5.70
N GLU A 242 2.16 23.38 5.32
CA GLU A 242 0.95 23.64 6.11
C GLU A 242 0.17 22.33 6.38
N LEU A 243 -0.08 21.55 5.33
CA LEU A 243 -0.79 20.27 5.43
C LEU A 243 -0.02 19.26 6.28
N ALA A 244 1.29 19.18 6.13
CA ALA A 244 2.14 18.26 6.87
C ALA A 244 2.21 18.61 8.36
N SER A 245 2.19 19.91 8.72
CA SER A 245 2.20 20.35 10.10
C SER A 245 0.91 20.02 10.86
N LEU A 246 -0.20 19.77 10.15
CA LEU A 246 -1.49 19.36 10.72
C LEU A 246 -1.66 17.84 10.80
N ALA A 247 -0.81 17.08 10.12
CA ALA A 247 -0.95 15.63 10.01
C ALA A 247 -0.42 14.90 11.24
N ASP A 248 -1.20 13.97 11.76
CA ASP A 248 -0.80 13.04 12.81
C ASP A 248 0.04 11.89 12.22
N ILE A 249 -0.21 11.57 10.95
CA ILE A 249 0.52 10.55 10.19
C ILE A 249 0.91 11.13 8.82
N VAL A 250 2.18 11.05 8.46
CA VAL A 250 2.70 11.45 7.15
C VAL A 250 3.21 10.22 6.41
N ILE A 251 2.67 9.97 5.22
CA ILE A 251 3.12 8.92 4.31
C ILE A 251 3.84 9.58 3.14
N ALA A 252 5.16 9.48 3.09
CA ALA A 252 5.97 10.06 2.03
C ALA A 252 6.15 9.05 0.89
N ALA A 253 5.58 9.32 -0.28
CA ALA A 253 5.56 8.46 -1.46
C ALA A 253 5.66 9.29 -2.77
N ALA A 254 6.42 10.37 -2.75
CA ALA A 254 6.58 11.31 -3.86
C ALA A 254 7.72 10.93 -4.83
N GLY A 255 8.69 10.15 -4.37
CA GLY A 255 9.92 9.84 -5.12
C GLY A 255 10.84 11.06 -5.25
N VAL A 256 10.86 11.93 -4.24
CA VAL A 256 11.71 13.13 -4.19
C VAL A 256 12.54 13.08 -2.90
N PRO A 257 13.88 12.97 -3.02
CA PRO A 257 14.76 12.87 -1.86
C PRO A 257 14.59 14.04 -0.89
N HIS A 258 14.49 13.71 0.41
CA HIS A 258 14.44 14.70 1.49
C HIS A 258 13.35 15.79 1.36
N LEU A 259 12.24 15.48 0.67
CA LEU A 259 11.11 16.42 0.48
C LEU A 259 10.47 16.81 1.82
N ILE A 260 10.36 15.85 2.74
CA ILE A 260 9.75 16.05 4.06
C ILE A 260 10.83 16.35 5.09
N THR A 261 10.82 17.58 5.60
CA THR A 261 11.80 18.10 6.56
C THR A 261 11.21 18.24 7.96
N ALA A 262 12.04 18.38 8.98
CA ALA A 262 11.61 18.44 10.37
C ALA A 262 10.67 19.64 10.68
N ASP A 263 10.85 20.75 10.00
CA ASP A 263 10.01 21.94 10.16
C ASP A 263 8.59 21.77 9.57
N MET A 264 8.38 20.75 8.74
CA MET A 264 7.06 20.38 8.21
C MET A 264 6.29 19.43 9.11
N VAL A 265 6.98 18.62 9.92
CA VAL A 265 6.36 17.53 10.68
C VAL A 265 5.85 18.03 12.04
N LYS A 266 4.64 17.62 12.41
CA LYS A 266 4.07 17.84 13.73
C LYS A 266 4.85 17.04 14.78
N GLU A 267 5.04 17.62 15.97
CA GLU A 267 5.65 16.93 17.12
C GLU A 267 4.89 15.63 17.44
N GLY A 268 5.61 14.54 17.58
CA GLY A 268 5.05 13.22 17.89
C GLY A 268 4.34 12.52 16.72
N ALA A 269 4.30 13.09 15.51
CA ALA A 269 3.68 12.47 14.35
C ALA A 269 4.36 11.16 13.95
N ALA A 270 3.59 10.24 13.35
CA ALA A 270 4.15 9.07 12.71
C ALA A 270 4.54 9.39 11.26
N VAL A 271 5.77 9.06 10.87
CA VAL A 271 6.29 9.33 9.53
C VAL A 271 6.72 8.03 8.87
N ILE A 272 6.01 7.65 7.81
CA ILE A 272 6.28 6.43 7.06
C ILE A 272 6.82 6.80 5.68
N ASP A 273 8.09 6.49 5.47
CA ASP A 273 8.79 6.79 4.23
C ASP A 273 8.74 5.59 3.27
N VAL A 274 8.02 5.76 2.18
CA VAL A 274 7.86 4.79 1.09
C VAL A 274 8.85 5.09 -0.05
N GLY A 275 9.45 6.28 -0.04
CA GLY A 275 10.38 6.73 -1.07
C GLY A 275 11.60 5.82 -1.19
N ILE A 276 12.02 5.53 -2.41
CA ILE A 276 13.27 4.83 -2.73
C ILE A 276 13.98 5.60 -3.83
N ASN A 277 14.91 6.45 -3.42
CA ASN A 277 15.67 7.30 -4.31
C ASN A 277 17.14 6.86 -4.32
N ARG A 278 17.79 6.99 -5.47
CA ARG A 278 19.24 6.77 -5.60
C ARG A 278 19.93 8.11 -5.64
N MET A 279 20.74 8.39 -4.64
CA MET A 279 21.57 9.59 -4.59
C MET A 279 23.03 9.21 -4.60
N GLN A 280 23.82 10.01 -5.30
CA GLN A 280 25.28 9.89 -5.24
C GLN A 280 25.77 10.52 -3.94
N ASP A 281 26.52 9.76 -3.15
CA ASP A 281 27.16 10.27 -1.96
C ASP A 281 28.24 11.29 -2.35
N PRO A 282 28.18 12.52 -1.87
CA PRO A 282 29.10 13.59 -2.30
C PRO A 282 30.56 13.35 -1.88
N VAL A 283 30.78 12.51 -0.85
CA VAL A 283 32.12 12.24 -0.33
C VAL A 283 32.75 11.01 -1.01
N THR A 284 31.95 9.94 -1.13
CA THR A 284 32.47 8.64 -1.63
C THR A 284 32.16 8.39 -3.10
N GLY A 285 31.33 9.22 -3.73
CA GLY A 285 30.86 9.04 -5.11
C GLY A 285 29.96 7.81 -5.32
N LYS A 286 29.72 7.01 -4.27
CA LYS A 286 28.90 5.80 -4.36
C LYS A 286 27.42 6.12 -4.34
N LEU A 287 26.62 5.34 -5.08
CA LEU A 287 25.16 5.42 -5.02
C LEU A 287 24.67 4.84 -3.70
N ARG A 288 23.89 5.63 -2.96
CA ARG A 288 23.14 5.19 -1.77
C ARG A 288 21.65 5.31 -1.98
N LEU A 289 20.89 4.48 -1.27
CA LEU A 289 19.43 4.60 -1.20
C LEU A 289 19.06 5.59 -0.11
N VAL A 290 18.16 6.51 -0.43
CA VAL A 290 17.57 7.48 0.50
C VAL A 290 16.08 7.54 0.31
N GLY A 291 15.35 7.94 1.35
CA GLY A 291 13.91 8.15 1.29
C GLY A 291 13.51 9.56 0.81
N ASP A 292 12.21 9.80 0.89
CA ASP A 292 11.62 11.11 0.66
C ASP A 292 11.68 12.00 1.93
N VAL A 293 12.06 11.43 3.06
CA VAL A 293 12.13 12.10 4.36
C VAL A 293 13.60 12.41 4.72
N ASP A 294 13.85 13.61 5.24
CA ASP A 294 15.12 13.91 5.93
C ASP A 294 15.12 13.17 7.28
N PHE A 295 15.56 11.91 7.23
CA PHE A 295 15.45 10.96 8.33
C PHE A 295 16.08 11.47 9.63
N GLU A 296 17.29 12.00 9.57
CA GLU A 296 18.01 12.39 10.78
C GLU A 296 17.39 13.63 11.45
N ALA A 297 16.93 14.59 10.67
CA ALA A 297 16.26 15.78 11.19
C ALA A 297 14.86 15.47 11.71
N VAL A 298 14.09 14.64 10.98
CA VAL A 298 12.71 14.30 11.35
C VAL A 298 12.65 13.36 12.56
N LYS A 299 13.61 12.46 12.70
CA LYS A 299 13.70 11.49 13.79
C LYS A 299 13.71 12.12 15.20
N VAL A 300 14.20 13.34 15.34
CA VAL A 300 14.25 14.02 16.64
C VAL A 300 12.90 14.67 17.03
N LYS A 301 11.93 14.68 16.10
CA LYS A 301 10.63 15.34 16.27
C LYS A 301 9.45 14.36 16.16
N ALA A 302 9.55 13.37 15.29
CA ALA A 302 8.52 12.36 15.09
C ALA A 302 8.34 11.45 16.32
N GLY A 303 7.15 10.84 16.46
CA GLY A 303 6.90 9.77 17.43
C GLY A 303 7.34 8.41 16.88
N PHE A 304 7.05 8.18 15.59
CA PHE A 304 7.44 6.98 14.84
C PHE A 304 8.06 7.38 13.52
N ILE A 305 9.07 6.66 13.06
CA ILE A 305 9.68 6.90 11.76
C ILE A 305 10.21 5.59 11.15
N THR A 306 10.03 5.39 9.85
CA THR A 306 10.62 4.27 9.11
C THR A 306 11.91 4.69 8.43
N PRO A 307 12.99 3.89 8.50
CA PRO A 307 14.25 4.20 7.79
C PRO A 307 14.19 3.78 6.31
N VAL A 308 15.01 4.42 5.49
CA VAL A 308 15.31 3.97 4.13
C VAL A 308 16.83 3.87 3.96
N PRO A 309 17.37 2.67 3.69
CA PRO A 309 16.71 1.36 3.55
C PRO A 309 16.26 0.73 4.88
N GLY A 310 15.43 -0.34 4.79
CA GLY A 310 15.06 -1.16 5.96
C GLY A 310 13.67 -0.90 6.52
N GLY A 311 12.92 0.06 5.96
CA GLY A 311 11.52 0.36 6.29
C GLY A 311 10.51 -0.39 5.41
N VAL A 312 9.79 0.33 4.56
CA VAL A 312 8.68 -0.22 3.74
C VAL A 312 9.14 -1.25 2.70
N GLY A 313 10.35 -1.11 2.13
CA GLY A 313 10.82 -2.00 1.06
C GLY A 313 10.79 -3.50 1.42
N PRO A 314 11.44 -3.94 2.52
CA PRO A 314 11.36 -5.34 2.97
C PRO A 314 9.94 -5.82 3.24
N MET A 315 9.07 -4.95 3.74
CA MET A 315 7.67 -5.23 4.00
C MET A 315 6.87 -5.46 2.71
N THR A 316 7.15 -4.70 1.66
CA THR A 316 6.52 -4.89 0.34
C THR A 316 6.77 -6.31 -0.18
N ILE A 317 8.01 -6.80 -0.06
CA ILE A 317 8.35 -8.17 -0.46
C ILE A 317 7.56 -9.20 0.38
N ALA A 318 7.51 -9.00 1.69
CA ALA A 318 6.75 -9.88 2.58
C ALA A 318 5.26 -9.93 2.23
N MET A 319 4.67 -8.80 1.83
CA MET A 319 3.26 -8.74 1.43
C MET A 319 3.00 -9.43 0.08
N VAL A 320 3.92 -9.36 -0.88
CA VAL A 320 3.83 -10.17 -2.11
C VAL A 320 3.80 -11.65 -1.78
N MET A 321 4.65 -12.11 -0.86
CA MET A 321 4.66 -13.52 -0.42
C MET A 321 3.34 -13.90 0.25
N LYS A 322 2.82 -13.05 1.13
CA LYS A 322 1.52 -13.26 1.79
C LYS A 322 0.37 -13.32 0.77
N ASN A 323 0.34 -12.43 -0.20
CA ASN A 323 -0.64 -12.43 -1.29
C ASN A 323 -0.55 -13.72 -2.11
N THR A 324 0.67 -14.21 -2.42
CA THR A 324 0.87 -15.46 -3.15
C THR A 324 0.28 -16.66 -2.41
N VAL A 325 0.48 -16.74 -1.09
CA VAL A 325 -0.13 -17.80 -0.26
C VAL A 325 -1.64 -17.66 -0.21
N THR A 326 -2.16 -16.44 -0.11
CA THR A 326 -3.60 -16.19 -0.14
C THR A 326 -4.21 -16.63 -1.46
N ALA A 327 -3.56 -16.34 -2.59
CA ALA A 327 -3.97 -16.82 -3.91
C ALA A 327 -3.97 -18.35 -3.98
N ALA A 328 -2.95 -19.01 -3.42
CA ALA A 328 -2.88 -20.46 -3.38
C ALA A 328 -4.00 -21.11 -2.55
N LYS A 329 -4.37 -20.49 -1.41
CA LYS A 329 -5.49 -20.95 -0.56
C LYS A 329 -6.85 -20.82 -1.24
N ASN A 330 -7.01 -19.81 -2.09
CA ASN A 330 -8.26 -19.53 -2.80
C ASN A 330 -8.37 -20.27 -4.15
N ALA A 331 -7.32 -21.01 -4.56
CA ALA A 331 -7.39 -21.86 -5.74
C ALA A 331 -8.37 -23.02 -5.47
N PRO A 332 -9.25 -23.39 -6.44
CA PRO A 332 -10.15 -24.53 -6.27
C PRO A 332 -9.34 -25.79 -5.97
N THR A 333 -9.66 -26.44 -4.86
CA THR A 333 -9.19 -27.81 -4.55
C THR A 333 -9.98 -28.76 -5.45
N TYR A 334 -9.28 -29.47 -6.31
CA TYR A 334 -9.80 -30.60 -7.09
C TYR A 334 -9.05 -31.85 -6.74
#